data_c050ff2e72c476f283692d419991d5d9
#
_entry.id   c050ff2e72c476f283692d419991d5d9
#
_cell.length_a   1.000
_cell.length_b   1.000
_cell.length_c   1.000
_cell.angle_alpha   90.00
_cell.angle_beta   90.00
_cell.angle_gamma   90.00
#
_symmetry.space_group_name_H-M   'P 1'
#
loop_
_entity.id
_entity.type
_entity.pdbx_description
1 polymer ?
#
loop_
_entity_poly.entity_id
_entity_poly.type
_entity_poly.pdbx_seq_one_letter_code
_entity_poly.pdbx_strand_id
1 'polypeptide(L)'
;MNTTIFSGTIPALMTPCKADRSPDFDALVREGQMLIDAGMSAVVYCGSMGDWPLLTDAERMEGVERLVKAGIPVIVGTGAVNTKMAVAHAAHAQKVGAQGLMVIPRVLSRGPSLNAQRDHFKAILAAAPDLPATSRPVSRKPPA
;
A
#
# COMPACT_ATOMS: atom_id res chain seq x y z
N MET A 1 -10.82 10.30 -12.03
CA MET A 1 -9.81 9.39 -11.45
C MET A 1 -8.80 9.01 -12.50
N ASN A 2 -7.54 9.26 -12.26
CA ASN A 2 -6.48 8.84 -13.18
C ASN A 2 -6.10 7.39 -12.90
N THR A 3 -6.64 6.45 -13.67
CA THR A 3 -6.33 5.01 -13.54
C THR A 3 -5.01 4.62 -14.20
N THR A 4 -4.33 5.54 -14.87
CA THR A 4 -3.07 5.29 -15.59
C THR A 4 -1.91 4.96 -14.66
N ILE A 5 -2.02 5.25 -13.35
CA ILE A 5 -1.00 4.88 -12.37
C ILE A 5 -0.76 3.36 -12.31
N PHE A 6 -1.75 2.54 -12.65
CA PHE A 6 -1.64 1.08 -12.65
C PHE A 6 -1.17 0.51 -13.99
N SER A 7 -0.41 1.26 -14.76
CA SER A 7 0.18 0.84 -16.01
C SER A 7 1.69 0.67 -15.89
N GLY A 8 2.28 -0.16 -16.72
CA GLY A 8 3.72 -0.44 -16.72
C GLY A 8 4.16 -1.40 -15.61
N THR A 9 5.42 -1.32 -15.22
CA THR A 9 5.99 -2.16 -14.17
C THR A 9 6.00 -1.42 -12.84
N ILE A 10 5.41 -2.05 -11.83
CA ILE A 10 5.22 -1.46 -10.49
C ILE A 10 5.74 -2.45 -9.45
N PRO A 11 7.00 -2.36 -9.04
CA PRO A 11 7.58 -3.24 -8.05
C PRO A 11 7.07 -2.94 -6.64
N ALA A 12 7.05 -3.97 -5.80
CA ALA A 12 6.81 -3.83 -4.37
C ALA A 12 8.14 -3.57 -3.65
N LEU A 13 8.22 -2.47 -2.92
CA LEU A 13 9.37 -2.16 -2.08
C LEU A 13 9.36 -3.00 -0.81
N MET A 14 10.54 -3.46 -0.44
CA MET A 14 10.84 -3.94 0.91
C MET A 14 11.07 -2.74 1.84
N THR A 15 11.06 -2.97 3.14
CA THR A 15 11.47 -1.97 4.12
C THR A 15 12.90 -2.28 4.56
N PRO A 16 13.91 -1.52 4.09
CA PRO A 16 15.28 -1.67 4.59
C PRO A 16 15.32 -1.37 6.08
N CYS A 17 16.13 -2.12 6.82
CA CYS A 17 16.29 -1.96 8.26
C CYS A 17 17.75 -1.75 8.63
N LYS A 18 17.97 -0.96 9.67
CA LYS A 18 19.25 -0.79 10.33
C LYS A 18 19.62 -2.02 11.16
N ALA A 19 20.82 -2.05 11.70
CA ALA A 19 21.30 -3.17 12.55
C ALA A 19 20.43 -3.37 13.81
N ASP A 20 19.80 -2.31 14.32
CA ASP A 20 18.88 -2.34 15.46
C ASP A 20 17.45 -2.73 15.07
N ARG A 21 17.22 -3.09 13.80
CA ARG A 21 15.93 -3.46 13.18
C ARG A 21 14.95 -2.30 13.01
N SER A 22 15.32 -1.08 13.30
CA SER A 22 14.49 0.06 12.94
C SER A 22 14.50 0.30 11.42
N PRO A 23 13.43 0.83 10.83
CA PRO A 23 13.40 1.16 9.41
C PRO A 23 14.49 2.15 9.01
N ASP A 24 15.15 1.92 7.88
CA ASP A 24 16.06 2.86 7.23
C ASP A 24 15.33 3.58 6.10
N PHE A 25 14.68 4.67 6.42
CA PHE A 25 13.89 5.43 5.44
C PHE A 25 14.75 6.11 4.36
N ASP A 26 16.01 6.42 4.65
CA ASP A 26 16.91 6.98 3.65
C ASP A 26 17.29 5.91 2.61
N ALA A 27 17.51 4.67 3.05
CA ALA A 27 17.69 3.54 2.14
C ALA A 27 16.41 3.25 1.34
N LEU A 28 15.23 3.30 1.98
CA LEU A 28 13.95 3.13 1.30
C LEU A 28 13.77 4.12 0.16
N VAL A 29 14.06 5.39 0.38
CA VAL A 29 13.97 6.44 -0.65
C VAL A 29 14.98 6.20 -1.77
N ARG A 30 16.23 5.83 -1.44
CA ARG A 30 17.25 5.50 -2.46
C ARG A 30 16.82 4.33 -3.35
N GLU A 31 16.28 3.27 -2.76
CA GLU A 31 15.77 2.11 -3.51
C GLU A 31 14.59 2.49 -4.40
N GLY A 32 13.64 3.25 -3.87
CA GLY A 32 12.53 3.77 -4.65
C GLY A 32 12.98 4.60 -5.84
N GLN A 33 13.92 5.51 -5.63
CA GLN A 33 14.46 6.35 -6.70
C GLN A 33 15.20 5.53 -7.76
N MET A 34 16.02 4.56 -7.36
CA MET A 34 16.70 3.66 -8.30
C MET A 34 15.72 2.92 -9.21
N LEU A 35 14.58 2.49 -8.68
CA LEU A 35 13.55 1.79 -9.46
C LEU A 35 12.87 2.74 -10.47
N ILE A 36 12.57 3.97 -10.06
CA ILE A 36 12.00 4.96 -10.99
C ILE A 36 13.01 5.32 -12.09
N ASP A 37 14.28 5.52 -11.75
CA ASP A 37 15.35 5.81 -12.71
C ASP A 37 15.60 4.64 -13.69
N ALA A 38 15.32 3.41 -13.26
CA ALA A 38 15.34 2.22 -14.10
C ALA A 38 14.08 2.06 -14.99
N GLY A 39 13.16 3.01 -14.97
CA GLY A 39 11.99 3.04 -15.85
C GLY A 39 10.72 2.41 -15.25
N MET A 40 10.69 2.15 -13.94
CA MET A 40 9.45 1.70 -13.27
C MET A 40 8.46 2.84 -13.20
N SER A 41 7.17 2.53 -13.36
CA SER A 41 6.10 3.54 -13.41
C SER A 41 5.73 4.10 -12.05
N ALA A 42 5.84 3.28 -11.03
CA ALA A 42 5.53 3.60 -9.62
C ALA A 42 6.12 2.51 -8.74
N VAL A 43 5.96 2.66 -7.43
CA VAL A 43 6.29 1.61 -6.46
C VAL A 43 5.08 1.32 -5.56
N VAL A 44 4.94 0.08 -5.11
CA VAL A 44 4.01 -0.28 -4.04
C VAL A 44 4.77 -0.29 -2.73
N TYR A 45 4.30 0.44 -1.73
CA TYR A 45 4.86 0.40 -0.37
C TYR A 45 3.80 -0.01 0.67
N CYS A 46 4.22 -0.61 1.77
CA CYS A 46 3.35 -1.25 2.76
C CYS A 46 2.49 -2.40 2.22
N GLY A 47 2.96 -3.08 1.16
CA GLY A 47 2.48 -4.41 0.79
C GLY A 47 3.13 -5.49 1.65
N SER A 48 2.86 -6.77 1.35
CA SER A 48 3.45 -7.90 2.07
C SER A 48 4.98 -7.91 2.00
N MET A 49 5.56 -7.52 0.87
CA MET A 49 7.01 -7.39 0.70
C MET A 49 7.61 -6.25 1.54
N GLY A 50 6.82 -5.24 1.88
CA GLY A 50 7.22 -4.13 2.72
C GLY A 50 7.03 -4.39 4.22
N ASP A 51 6.74 -5.64 4.60
CA ASP A 51 6.62 -6.08 6.00
C ASP A 51 5.60 -5.28 6.82
N TRP A 52 4.50 -4.84 6.19
CA TRP A 52 3.51 -4.01 6.87
C TRP A 52 3.05 -4.55 8.24
N PRO A 53 2.96 -5.88 8.47
CA PRO A 53 2.54 -6.39 9.78
C PRO A 53 3.57 -6.18 10.90
N LEU A 54 4.83 -5.93 10.54
CA LEU A 54 5.94 -5.78 11.47
C LEU A 54 6.27 -4.31 11.77
N LEU A 55 5.70 -3.39 11.02
CA LEU A 55 5.87 -1.95 11.20
C LEU A 55 4.74 -1.39 12.06
N THR A 56 5.08 -0.42 12.89
CA THR A 56 4.06 0.40 13.55
C THR A 56 3.32 1.28 12.53
N ASP A 57 2.12 1.74 12.88
CA ASP A 57 1.38 2.67 12.01
C ASP A 57 2.17 3.96 11.73
N ALA A 58 2.90 4.46 12.72
CA ALA A 58 3.75 5.65 12.57
C ALA A 58 4.90 5.41 11.58
N GLU A 59 5.60 4.28 11.67
CA GLU A 59 6.67 3.91 10.74
C GLU A 59 6.14 3.73 9.30
N ARG A 60 4.96 3.12 9.14
CA ARG A 60 4.32 2.98 7.83
C ARG A 60 4.01 4.35 7.22
N MET A 61 3.41 5.24 7.99
CA MET A 61 3.05 6.58 7.55
C MET A 61 4.30 7.39 7.22
N GLU A 62 5.34 7.33 8.05
CA GLU A 62 6.61 8.02 7.77
C GLU A 62 7.26 7.53 6.48
N GLY A 63 7.32 6.23 6.24
CA GLY A 63 7.88 5.69 5.00
C GLY A 63 7.12 6.17 3.76
N VAL A 64 5.79 6.20 3.80
CA VAL A 64 4.96 6.75 2.73
C VAL A 64 5.25 8.24 2.50
N GLU A 65 5.30 9.04 3.58
CA GLU A 65 5.61 10.47 3.49
C GLU A 65 6.98 10.74 2.87
N ARG A 66 8.00 9.97 3.27
CA ARG A 66 9.37 10.11 2.74
C ARG A 66 9.43 9.83 1.24
N LEU A 67 8.77 8.77 0.79
CA LEU A 67 8.72 8.42 -0.63
C LEU A 67 7.99 9.49 -1.45
N VAL A 68 6.81 9.92 -1.00
CA VAL A 68 6.02 10.97 -1.68
C VAL A 68 6.78 12.29 -1.72
N LYS A 69 7.41 12.70 -0.60
CA LYS A 69 8.21 13.93 -0.53
C LYS A 69 9.42 13.91 -1.47
N ALA A 70 9.98 12.74 -1.72
CA ALA A 70 11.06 12.56 -2.70
C ALA A 70 10.57 12.58 -4.16
N GLY A 71 9.27 12.75 -4.41
CA GLY A 71 8.69 12.77 -5.75
C GLY A 71 8.47 11.38 -6.37
N ILE A 72 8.60 10.32 -5.60
CA ILE A 72 8.40 8.95 -6.07
C ILE A 72 6.90 8.66 -6.14
N PRO A 73 6.37 8.18 -7.30
CA PRO A 73 4.98 7.74 -7.40
C PRO A 73 4.72 6.51 -6.54
N VAL A 74 3.86 6.64 -5.52
CA VAL A 74 3.61 5.57 -4.54
C VAL A 74 2.16 5.09 -4.59
N ILE A 75 2.01 3.78 -4.68
CA ILE A 75 0.78 3.06 -4.41
C ILE A 75 0.88 2.48 -2.99
N VAL A 76 -0.03 2.88 -2.12
CA VAL A 76 0.04 2.53 -0.69
C VAL A 76 -0.78 1.28 -0.40
N GLY A 77 -0.14 0.27 0.18
CA GLY A 77 -0.83 -0.88 0.74
C GLY A 77 -1.57 -0.53 2.03
N THR A 78 -2.85 -0.79 2.07
CA THR A 78 -3.72 -0.49 3.23
C THR A 78 -3.96 -1.69 4.14
N GLY A 79 -3.20 -2.78 3.97
CA GLY A 79 -3.32 -3.98 4.79
C GLY A 79 -3.26 -3.63 6.28
N ALA A 80 -4.20 -4.16 7.08
CA ALA A 80 -4.28 -3.92 8.51
C ALA A 80 -5.08 -5.04 9.19
N VAL A 81 -4.93 -5.15 10.50
CA VAL A 81 -5.64 -6.17 11.30
C VAL A 81 -7.15 -5.88 11.42
N ASN A 82 -7.57 -4.65 11.18
CA ASN A 82 -8.98 -4.27 11.19
C ASN A 82 -9.28 -3.14 10.20
N THR A 83 -10.56 -2.93 9.90
CA THR A 83 -11.02 -1.91 8.94
C THR A 83 -10.67 -0.48 9.37
N LYS A 84 -10.74 -0.18 10.67
CA LYS A 84 -10.45 1.17 11.19
C LYS A 84 -9.01 1.59 10.88
N MET A 85 -8.04 0.69 11.07
CA MET A 85 -6.64 0.95 10.75
C MET A 85 -6.43 1.08 9.24
N ALA A 86 -7.04 0.20 8.44
CA ALA A 86 -6.97 0.29 6.99
C ALA A 86 -7.51 1.62 6.45
N VAL A 87 -8.62 2.10 7.01
CA VAL A 87 -9.21 3.43 6.73
C VAL A 87 -8.23 4.55 7.08
N ALA A 88 -7.57 4.48 8.24
CA ALA A 88 -6.59 5.49 8.65
C ALA A 88 -5.40 5.58 7.68
N HIS A 89 -4.89 4.42 7.20
CA HIS A 89 -3.81 4.39 6.20
C HIS A 89 -4.26 4.94 4.84
N ALA A 90 -5.48 4.65 4.41
CA ALA A 90 -6.02 5.20 3.17
C ALA A 90 -6.18 6.73 3.24
N ALA A 91 -6.76 7.24 4.33
CA ALA A 91 -6.91 8.68 4.55
C ALA A 91 -5.55 9.40 4.61
N HIS A 92 -4.57 8.79 5.28
CA HIS A 92 -3.21 9.32 5.31
C HIS A 92 -2.59 9.35 3.92
N ALA A 93 -2.69 8.27 3.15
CA ALA A 93 -2.16 8.19 1.79
C ALA A 93 -2.70 9.34 0.89
N GLN A 94 -4.00 9.59 0.96
CA GLN A 94 -4.59 10.72 0.23
C GLN A 94 -4.06 12.07 0.73
N LYS A 95 -4.00 12.26 2.04
CA LYS A 95 -3.54 13.51 2.65
C LYS A 95 -2.12 13.89 2.23
N VAL A 96 -1.22 12.92 2.12
CA VAL A 96 0.19 13.17 1.78
C VAL A 96 0.47 13.18 0.28
N GLY A 97 -0.49 12.85 -0.56
CA GLY A 97 -0.35 12.92 -2.01
C GLY A 97 0.17 11.63 -2.65
N ALA A 98 -0.07 10.48 -2.05
CA ALA A 98 0.12 9.20 -2.73
C ALA A 98 -0.74 9.12 -4.00
N GLN A 99 -0.38 8.25 -4.94
CA GLN A 99 -1.04 8.22 -6.25
C GLN A 99 -2.04 7.08 -6.43
N GLY A 100 -2.10 6.15 -5.50
CA GLY A 100 -3.06 5.05 -5.54
C GLY A 100 -3.03 4.22 -4.27
N LEU A 101 -3.99 3.30 -4.18
CA LEU A 101 -4.11 2.35 -3.08
C LEU A 101 -4.06 0.92 -3.60
N MET A 102 -3.42 0.04 -2.83
CA MET A 102 -3.56 -1.41 -2.95
C MET A 102 -4.35 -1.91 -1.73
N VAL A 103 -5.57 -2.33 -1.97
CA VAL A 103 -6.50 -2.77 -0.92
C VAL A 103 -6.55 -4.28 -0.89
N ILE A 104 -6.41 -4.87 0.30
CA ILE A 104 -6.57 -6.31 0.51
C ILE A 104 -7.82 -6.60 1.33
N PRO A 105 -8.39 -7.81 1.22
CA PRO A 105 -9.47 -8.26 2.08
C PRO A 105 -9.08 -8.23 3.55
N ARG A 106 -10.08 -8.32 4.43
CA ARG A 106 -9.85 -8.44 5.88
C ARG A 106 -8.96 -9.66 6.17
N VAL A 107 -7.86 -9.42 6.87
CA VAL A 107 -6.86 -10.49 7.17
C VAL A 107 -7.28 -11.38 8.34
N LEU A 108 -8.03 -10.84 9.30
CA LEU A 108 -8.57 -11.57 10.44
C LEU A 108 -10.09 -11.74 10.28
N SER A 109 -10.47 -12.76 9.52
CA SER A 109 -11.88 -13.05 9.27
C SER A 109 -12.15 -14.52 9.55
N ARG A 110 -13.08 -14.77 10.46
CA ARG A 110 -13.62 -16.12 10.69
C ARG A 110 -14.76 -16.34 9.72
N GLY A 111 -14.48 -17.07 8.64
CA GLY A 111 -15.44 -17.39 7.61
C GLY A 111 -15.70 -16.29 6.57
N PRO A 112 -16.22 -16.64 5.41
CA PRO A 112 -16.46 -15.73 4.31
C PRO A 112 -17.77 -14.96 4.53
N SER A 113 -17.72 -13.74 4.99
CA SER A 113 -18.85 -12.81 4.93
C SER A 113 -18.63 -11.83 3.79
N LEU A 114 -19.34 -12.03 2.68
CA LEU A 114 -19.28 -11.13 1.53
C LEU A 114 -19.67 -9.69 1.90
N ASN A 115 -20.67 -9.54 2.76
CA ASN A 115 -21.09 -8.22 3.23
C ASN A 115 -20.00 -7.53 4.05
N ALA A 116 -19.38 -8.24 4.98
CA ALA A 116 -18.27 -7.67 5.78
C ALA A 116 -17.06 -7.30 4.91
N GLN A 117 -16.74 -8.10 3.89
CA GLN A 117 -15.69 -7.75 2.93
C GLN A 117 -16.08 -6.52 2.09
N ARG A 118 -17.31 -6.47 1.61
CA ARG A 118 -17.82 -5.32 0.85
C ARG A 118 -17.79 -4.03 1.68
N ASP A 119 -18.21 -4.10 2.94
CA ASP A 119 -18.20 -2.95 3.85
C ASP A 119 -16.77 -2.50 4.16
N HIS A 120 -15.83 -3.44 4.31
CA HIS A 120 -14.41 -3.15 4.49
C HIS A 120 -13.86 -2.35 3.28
N PHE A 121 -14.07 -2.83 2.05
CA PHE A 121 -13.63 -2.12 0.86
C PHE A 121 -14.29 -0.75 0.72
N LYS A 122 -15.61 -0.67 0.93
CA LYS A 122 -16.35 0.61 0.87
C LYS A 122 -15.79 1.64 1.84
N ALA A 123 -15.52 1.24 3.09
CA ALA A 123 -15.00 2.15 4.12
C ALA A 123 -13.61 2.69 3.73
N ILE A 124 -12.73 1.84 3.19
CA ILE A 124 -11.39 2.25 2.77
C ILE A 124 -11.47 3.22 1.57
N LEU A 125 -12.27 2.89 0.56
CA LEU A 125 -12.43 3.74 -0.62
C LEU A 125 -13.08 5.09 -0.28
N ALA A 126 -14.02 5.11 0.66
CA ALA A 126 -14.64 6.35 1.13
C ALA A 126 -13.68 7.27 1.89
N ALA A 127 -12.62 6.71 2.49
CA ALA A 127 -11.59 7.47 3.20
C ALA A 127 -10.57 8.14 2.28
N ALA A 128 -10.48 7.71 1.02
CA ALA A 128 -9.57 8.26 0.02
C ALA A 128 -10.27 8.33 -1.36
N PRO A 129 -11.30 9.17 -1.49
CA PRO A 129 -12.16 9.19 -2.68
C PRO A 129 -11.45 9.62 -3.96
N ASP A 130 -10.34 10.33 -3.85
CA ASP A 130 -9.58 10.84 -4.99
C ASP A 130 -8.49 9.87 -5.47
N LEU A 131 -8.19 8.83 -4.69
CA LEU A 131 -7.17 7.85 -5.06
C LEU A 131 -7.77 6.65 -5.80
N PRO A 132 -7.23 6.32 -6.98
CA PRO A 132 -7.57 5.05 -7.62
C PRO A 132 -7.07 3.89 -6.78
N ALA A 133 -7.84 2.82 -6.75
CA ALA A 133 -7.51 1.64 -5.95
C ALA A 133 -7.48 0.37 -6.80
N THR A 134 -6.54 -0.51 -6.48
CA THR A 134 -6.46 -1.86 -7.02
C THR A 134 -6.52 -2.89 -5.90
N SER A 135 -6.99 -4.08 -6.24
CA SER A 135 -6.91 -5.25 -5.37
C SER A 135 -6.31 -6.39 -6.18
N ARG A 136 -5.40 -7.15 -5.56
CA ARG A 136 -4.87 -8.33 -6.23
C ARG A 136 -6.02 -9.33 -6.43
N PRO A 137 -6.36 -9.71 -7.66
CA PRO A 137 -7.33 -10.76 -7.87
C PRO A 137 -6.81 -12.05 -7.27
N VAL A 138 -7.58 -12.68 -6.40
CA VAL A 138 -7.33 -14.06 -6.01
C VAL A 138 -7.56 -14.89 -7.27
N SER A 139 -6.51 -15.45 -7.86
CA SER A 139 -6.64 -16.37 -8.97
C SER A 139 -7.48 -17.56 -8.48
N ARG A 140 -8.75 -17.61 -8.84
CA ARG A 140 -9.49 -18.85 -8.73
C ARG A 140 -8.82 -19.82 -9.70
N LYS A 141 -8.21 -20.86 -9.18
CA LYS A 141 -7.90 -22.02 -10.00
C LYS A 141 -9.21 -22.40 -10.71
N PRO A 142 -9.24 -22.54 -12.05
CA PRO A 142 -10.41 -23.07 -12.70
C PRO A 142 -10.74 -24.43 -12.07
N PRO A 143 -12.02 -24.78 -11.93
CA PRO A 143 -12.39 -26.13 -11.49
C PRO A 143 -11.76 -27.13 -12.45
N ALA A 144 -11.18 -28.16 -11.88
CA ALA A 144 -10.61 -29.28 -12.64
C ALA A 144 -11.67 -29.97 -13.48
#